data_d5319260276d78dc504276d153c2ed28
#
_entry.id   d5319260276d78dc504276d153c2ed28
#
_cell.length_a   1.000
_cell.length_b   1.000
_cell.length_c   1.000
_cell.angle_alpha   90.00
_cell.angle_beta   90.00
_cell.angle_gamma   90.00
#
_symmetry.space_group_name_H-M   'P 1'
#
loop_
_entity.id
_entity.type
_entity.pdbx_description
1 polymer ?
#
loop_
_entity_poly.entity_id
_entity_poly.type
_entity_poly.pdbx_seq_one_letter_code
_entity_poly.pdbx_strand_id
1 'polypeptide(L)'
;MREQGPGLERGHPALSGLLGHWRGSTRVTAGPWGPEHRVNAEVSYTLVAGGLGVVQSYRHVEPDGSHFEGHGIFTIDPVHNDVLWYYVDSAGVPPGSATRCTWRDGVLRVERRTAGSWTRHSIEVADDVLTHVTELRSVGQDDGGDAPEAGTDGNESPYRPFMRSEFHRA
;
A
#
# COMPACT_ATOMS: atom_id res chain seq x y z
N MET A 1 37.24 5.68 20.24
CA MET A 1 37.01 4.54 19.35
C MET A 1 35.56 4.18 19.49
N ARG A 2 34.72 4.60 18.52
CA ARG A 2 33.27 4.27 18.52
C ARG A 2 33.17 2.95 17.78
N GLU A 3 32.71 1.90 18.47
CA GLU A 3 32.32 0.67 17.84
C GLU A 3 31.16 0.97 16.88
N GLN A 4 31.41 0.75 15.61
CA GLN A 4 30.37 0.72 14.60
C GLN A 4 29.54 -0.53 14.90
N GLY A 5 28.32 -0.33 15.37
CA GLY A 5 27.35 -1.41 15.48
C GLY A 5 27.16 -2.10 14.12
N PRO A 6 26.69 -3.36 14.10
CA PRO A 6 26.54 -4.15 12.88
C PRO A 6 25.68 -3.38 11.88
N GLY A 7 26.25 -3.17 10.70
CA GLY A 7 25.68 -2.33 9.67
C GLY A 7 24.24 -2.69 9.30
N LEU A 8 23.37 -1.73 9.45
CA LEU A 8 22.03 -1.68 8.85
C LEU A 8 22.15 -1.46 7.32
N GLU A 9 23.02 -2.22 6.66
CA GLU A 9 23.24 -2.10 5.21
C GLU A 9 22.18 -2.83 4.38
N ARG A 10 21.19 -3.44 4.99
CA ARG A 10 20.15 -4.16 4.23
C ARG A 10 18.79 -3.71 4.70
N GLY A 11 18.17 -2.85 3.90
CA GLY A 11 16.74 -2.55 4.07
C GLY A 11 15.92 -3.83 4.16
N HIS A 12 14.76 -3.75 4.79
CA HIS A 12 13.85 -4.89 4.92
C HIS A 12 13.56 -5.51 3.54
N PRO A 13 13.62 -6.83 3.36
CA PRO A 13 13.44 -7.48 2.06
C PRO A 13 12.11 -7.14 1.39
N ALA A 14 11.06 -6.87 2.17
CA ALA A 14 9.78 -6.41 1.64
C ALA A 14 9.85 -5.07 0.93
N LEU A 15 10.83 -4.21 1.23
CA LEU A 15 10.92 -2.85 0.71
C LEU A 15 12.06 -2.69 -0.30
N SER A 16 13.13 -3.47 -0.19
CA SER A 16 14.30 -3.32 -1.04
C SER A 16 14.01 -3.48 -2.53
N GLY A 17 13.13 -4.40 -2.89
CA GLY A 17 12.69 -4.63 -4.27
C GLY A 17 11.85 -3.51 -4.86
N LEU A 18 11.23 -2.68 -4.01
CA LEU A 18 10.37 -1.57 -4.43
C LEU A 18 11.16 -0.33 -4.85
N LEU A 19 12.37 -0.15 -4.33
CA LEU A 19 13.14 1.10 -4.48
C LEU A 19 13.30 1.52 -5.95
N GLY A 20 13.14 2.80 -6.22
CA GLY A 20 13.32 3.42 -7.53
C GLY A 20 12.05 4.05 -8.08
N HIS A 21 12.09 4.34 -9.38
CA HIS A 21 10.97 4.91 -10.12
C HIS A 21 10.32 3.86 -11.02
N TRP A 22 9.00 3.88 -11.06
CA TRP A 22 8.20 2.91 -11.77
C TRP A 22 7.12 3.63 -12.58
N ARG A 23 6.91 3.21 -13.82
CA ARG A 23 5.86 3.74 -14.70
C ARG A 23 5.03 2.62 -15.28
N GLY A 24 3.74 2.89 -15.43
CA GLY A 24 2.81 1.92 -15.98
C GLY A 24 1.40 2.44 -16.02
N SER A 25 0.46 1.60 -15.67
CA SER A 25 -0.96 1.96 -15.68
C SER A 25 -1.71 1.40 -14.47
N THR A 26 -2.76 2.10 -14.11
CA THR A 26 -3.74 1.67 -13.12
C THR A 26 -5.08 1.44 -13.81
N ARG A 27 -5.66 0.28 -13.58
CA ARG A 27 -7.04 -0.04 -13.95
C ARG A 27 -7.93 0.17 -12.72
N VAL A 28 -8.91 1.03 -12.85
CA VAL A 28 -9.93 1.27 -11.83
C VAL A 28 -11.18 0.48 -12.21
N THR A 29 -11.63 -0.39 -11.33
CA THR A 29 -12.84 -1.20 -11.56
C THR A 29 -14.09 -0.33 -11.48
N ALA A 30 -15.11 -0.63 -12.28
CA ALA A 30 -16.41 0.05 -12.21
C ALA A 30 -17.02 -0.06 -10.80
N GLY A 31 -17.62 1.02 -10.35
CA GLY A 31 -18.23 1.08 -9.02
C GLY A 31 -19.04 2.37 -8.83
N PRO A 32 -19.42 2.70 -7.58
CA PRO A 32 -20.13 3.93 -7.27
C PRO A 32 -19.38 5.21 -7.69
N TRP A 33 -18.09 5.12 -7.89
CA TRP A 33 -17.19 6.20 -8.34
C TRP A 33 -17.18 6.40 -9.86
N GLY A 34 -17.82 5.52 -10.65
CA GLY A 34 -17.90 5.62 -12.09
C GLY A 34 -17.63 4.30 -12.83
N PRO A 35 -17.57 4.36 -14.17
CA PRO A 35 -17.28 3.19 -15.00
C PRO A 35 -15.81 2.75 -14.89
N GLU A 36 -15.55 1.51 -15.30
CA GLU A 36 -14.19 1.01 -15.42
C GLU A 36 -13.38 1.88 -16.38
N HIS A 37 -12.16 2.21 -15.99
CA HIS A 37 -11.23 2.94 -16.82
C HIS A 37 -9.78 2.61 -16.48
N ARG A 38 -8.86 3.00 -17.37
CA ARG A 38 -7.43 2.83 -17.20
C ARG A 38 -6.75 4.19 -17.32
N VAL A 39 -5.80 4.44 -16.43
CA VAL A 39 -4.99 5.66 -16.42
C VAL A 39 -3.50 5.31 -16.46
N ASN A 40 -2.69 6.19 -17.06
CA ASN A 40 -1.26 6.12 -16.91
C ASN A 40 -0.89 6.60 -15.51
N ALA A 41 -0.01 5.85 -14.86
CA ALA A 41 0.37 6.11 -13.49
C ALA A 41 1.87 5.94 -13.29
N GLU A 42 2.39 6.59 -12.28
CA GLU A 42 3.76 6.40 -11.83
C GLU A 42 3.83 6.32 -10.31
N VAL A 43 4.82 5.60 -9.83
CA VAL A 43 5.12 5.49 -8.40
C VAL A 43 6.61 5.50 -8.19
N SER A 44 7.06 6.13 -7.12
CA SER A 44 8.45 6.08 -6.67
C SER A 44 8.54 5.62 -5.23
N TYR A 45 9.63 4.94 -4.93
CA TYR A 45 9.98 4.49 -3.58
C TYR A 45 11.40 4.94 -3.27
N THR A 46 11.54 5.81 -2.28
CA THR A 46 12.82 6.43 -1.92
C THR A 46 13.20 6.05 -0.50
N LEU A 47 14.42 5.52 -0.35
CA LEU A 47 14.97 5.17 0.96
C LEU A 47 15.27 6.46 1.75
N VAL A 48 14.85 6.49 3.01
CA VAL A 48 15.03 7.63 3.92
C VAL A 48 15.43 7.16 5.32
N ALA A 49 15.71 8.10 6.21
CA ALA A 49 15.99 7.84 7.62
C ALA A 49 17.10 6.79 7.83
N GLY A 50 18.18 6.86 7.04
CA GLY A 50 19.31 5.92 7.17
C GLY A 50 18.95 4.46 6.89
N GLY A 51 17.93 4.21 6.08
CA GLY A 51 17.47 2.87 5.73
C GLY A 51 16.30 2.34 6.57
N LEU A 52 15.82 3.12 7.54
CA LEU A 52 14.69 2.74 8.39
C LEU A 52 13.32 3.17 7.85
N GLY A 53 13.30 3.84 6.71
CA GLY A 53 12.07 4.27 6.08
C GLY A 53 12.15 4.26 4.55
N VAL A 54 10.99 4.13 3.93
CA VAL A 54 10.81 4.27 2.48
C VAL A 54 9.61 5.18 2.23
N VAL A 55 9.83 6.26 1.51
CA VAL A 55 8.75 7.14 1.06
C VAL A 55 8.22 6.64 -0.27
N GLN A 56 6.91 6.44 -0.33
CA GLN A 56 6.15 6.10 -1.53
C GLN A 56 5.47 7.36 -2.05
N SER A 57 5.58 7.62 -3.34
CA SER A 57 4.85 8.69 -4.01
C SER A 57 4.20 8.14 -5.26
N TYR A 58 2.87 8.16 -5.32
CA TYR A 58 2.05 7.68 -6.43
C TYR A 58 1.28 8.84 -7.04
N ARG A 59 1.14 8.86 -8.36
CA ARG A 59 0.27 9.80 -9.05
C ARG A 59 -0.27 9.26 -10.36
N HIS A 60 -1.45 9.74 -10.72
CA HIS A 60 -2.02 9.60 -12.06
C HIS A 60 -2.89 10.81 -12.43
N VAL A 61 -3.26 10.89 -13.70
CA VAL A 61 -4.20 11.89 -14.22
C VAL A 61 -5.46 11.17 -14.64
N GLU A 62 -6.60 11.60 -14.08
CA GLU A 62 -7.91 11.06 -14.40
C GLU A 62 -8.37 11.50 -15.80
N PRO A 63 -9.34 10.80 -16.43
CA PRO A 63 -9.85 11.16 -17.76
C PRO A 63 -10.40 12.59 -17.89
N ASP A 64 -10.89 13.17 -16.78
CA ASP A 64 -11.36 14.56 -16.71
C ASP A 64 -10.25 15.60 -16.55
N GLY A 65 -8.98 15.14 -16.47
CA GLY A 65 -7.81 15.98 -16.26
C GLY A 65 -7.48 16.31 -14.82
N SER A 66 -8.27 15.84 -13.85
CA SER A 66 -7.93 15.97 -12.44
C SER A 66 -6.74 15.07 -12.07
N HIS A 67 -6.01 15.46 -11.04
CA HIS A 67 -4.85 14.73 -10.55
C HIS A 67 -5.20 13.97 -9.28
N PHE A 68 -4.79 12.71 -9.26
CA PHE A 68 -4.77 11.93 -8.03
C PHE A 68 -3.33 11.74 -7.57
N GLU A 69 -3.09 11.98 -6.30
CA GLU A 69 -1.81 11.75 -5.66
C GLU A 69 -2.00 10.98 -4.35
N GLY A 70 -1.08 10.05 -4.10
CA GLY A 70 -1.03 9.30 -2.86
C GLY A 70 0.41 9.20 -2.36
N HIS A 71 0.60 9.41 -1.06
CA HIS A 71 1.91 9.35 -0.43
C HIS A 71 1.88 8.42 0.77
N GLY A 72 2.83 7.52 0.81
CA GLY A 72 3.00 6.57 1.89
C GLY A 72 4.38 6.68 2.53
N ILE A 73 4.46 6.33 3.80
CA ILE A 73 5.72 6.09 4.49
C ILE A 73 5.69 4.68 5.06
N PHE A 74 6.59 3.85 4.57
CA PHE A 74 6.91 2.57 5.20
C PHE A 74 8.02 2.80 6.21
N THR A 75 7.83 2.35 7.43
CA THR A 75 8.85 2.38 8.48
C THR A 75 9.18 0.97 8.93
N ILE A 76 10.43 0.77 9.31
CA ILE A 76 10.91 -0.52 9.82
C ILE A 76 11.08 -0.39 11.32
N ASP A 77 10.40 -1.24 12.09
CA ASP A 77 10.68 -1.42 13.51
C ASP A 77 11.94 -2.30 13.65
N PRO A 78 13.07 -1.74 14.08
CA PRO A 78 14.32 -2.50 14.17
C PRO A 78 14.34 -3.54 15.27
N VAL A 79 13.40 -3.46 16.23
CA VAL A 79 13.30 -4.42 17.35
C VAL A 79 12.56 -5.68 16.94
N HIS A 80 11.44 -5.52 16.23
CA HIS A 80 10.58 -6.62 15.83
C HIS A 80 10.76 -7.00 14.35
N ASN A 81 11.50 -6.20 13.60
CA ASN A 81 11.65 -6.33 12.14
C ASN A 81 10.32 -6.31 11.38
N ASP A 82 9.40 -5.50 11.87
CA ASP A 82 8.09 -5.29 11.28
C ASP A 82 8.09 -4.06 10.36
N VAL A 83 7.27 -4.10 9.33
CA VAL A 83 6.99 -2.96 8.47
C VAL A 83 5.64 -2.36 8.85
N LEU A 84 5.63 -1.05 9.08
CA LEU A 84 4.41 -0.27 9.29
C LEU A 84 4.25 0.69 8.11
N TRP A 85 3.00 0.96 7.73
CA TRP A 85 2.66 1.87 6.64
C TRP A 85 1.69 2.95 7.10
N TYR A 86 2.02 4.20 6.80
CA TYR A 86 1.15 5.35 6.93
C TYR A 86 0.91 5.94 5.54
N TYR A 87 -0.33 6.28 5.21
CA TYR A 87 -0.71 6.72 3.87
C TYR A 87 -1.74 7.83 3.90
N VAL A 88 -1.56 8.80 3.01
CA VAL A 88 -2.48 9.89 2.73
C VAL A 88 -2.65 10.05 1.23
N ASP A 89 -3.81 10.50 0.80
CA ASP A 89 -4.09 10.76 -0.61
C ASP A 89 -4.97 12.00 -0.83
N SER A 90 -5.07 12.41 -2.09
CA SER A 90 -5.84 13.58 -2.50
C SER A 90 -7.35 13.34 -2.57
N ALA A 91 -7.84 12.14 -2.29
CA ALA A 91 -9.28 11.87 -2.17
C ALA A 91 -9.91 12.49 -0.91
N GLY A 92 -9.06 12.99 0.00
CA GLY A 92 -9.52 13.68 1.20
C GLY A 92 -10.03 12.74 2.30
N VAL A 93 -9.68 11.47 2.24
CA VAL A 93 -9.97 10.53 3.32
C VAL A 93 -9.12 10.91 4.54
N PRO A 94 -9.73 11.07 5.74
CA PRO A 94 -8.98 11.39 6.93
C PRO A 94 -7.87 10.37 7.18
N PRO A 95 -6.63 10.82 7.50
CA PRO A 95 -5.52 9.93 7.77
C PRO A 95 -5.80 9.09 9.03
N GLY A 96 -5.54 7.80 8.92
CA GLY A 96 -5.59 6.88 10.06
C GLY A 96 -4.24 6.78 10.77
N SER A 97 -4.13 5.81 11.67
CA SER A 97 -2.86 5.43 12.29
C SER A 97 -2.00 4.62 11.32
N ALA A 98 -0.70 4.54 11.59
CA ALA A 98 0.18 3.62 10.91
C ALA A 98 -0.31 2.17 11.11
N THR A 99 -0.28 1.39 10.05
CA THR A 99 -0.81 0.02 10.05
C THR A 99 0.33 -0.97 9.80
N ARG A 100 0.35 -2.05 10.56
CA ARG A 100 1.31 -3.13 10.38
C ARG A 100 1.06 -3.86 9.07
N CYS A 101 2.14 -4.08 8.32
CA CYS A 101 2.13 -4.89 7.11
C CYS A 101 2.51 -6.33 7.42
N THR A 102 2.07 -7.25 6.59
CA THR A 102 2.57 -8.63 6.55
C THR A 102 3.43 -8.83 5.31
N TRP A 103 4.52 -9.59 5.45
CA TRP A 103 5.39 -9.99 4.34
C TRP A 103 5.41 -11.50 4.25
N ARG A 104 4.84 -12.05 3.19
CA ARG A 104 4.79 -13.49 2.94
C ARG A 104 4.84 -13.77 1.45
N ASP A 105 5.65 -14.74 1.07
CA ASP A 105 5.76 -15.25 -0.31
C ASP A 105 6.01 -14.16 -1.35
N GLY A 106 6.82 -13.15 -1.01
CA GLY A 106 7.12 -12.03 -1.91
C GLY A 106 6.04 -10.94 -1.98
N VAL A 107 4.96 -11.07 -1.22
CA VAL A 107 3.86 -10.10 -1.21
C VAL A 107 3.85 -9.30 0.10
N LEU A 108 3.92 -7.98 -0.02
CA LEU A 108 3.69 -7.04 1.08
C LEU A 108 2.20 -6.71 1.11
N ARG A 109 1.53 -7.04 2.22
CA ARG A 109 0.10 -6.82 2.39
C ARG A 109 -0.17 -5.95 3.60
N VAL A 110 -1.13 -5.04 3.43
CA VAL A 110 -1.63 -4.21 4.52
C VAL A 110 -3.14 -4.08 4.40
N GLU A 111 -3.81 -4.20 5.54
CA GLU A 111 -5.25 -3.96 5.66
C GLU A 111 -5.45 -2.77 6.59
N ARG A 112 -6.22 -1.80 6.15
CA ARG A 112 -6.51 -0.60 6.94
C ARG A 112 -7.99 -0.25 6.89
N ARG A 113 -8.48 0.23 8.02
CA ARG A 113 -9.84 0.75 8.12
C ARG A 113 -9.85 2.22 7.69
N THR A 114 -10.76 2.55 6.81
CA THR A 114 -11.14 3.92 6.46
C THR A 114 -12.59 4.16 6.90
N ALA A 115 -13.07 5.41 6.84
CA ALA A 115 -14.46 5.69 7.18
C ALA A 115 -15.42 4.88 6.28
N GLY A 116 -16.07 3.87 6.86
CA GLY A 116 -17.09 3.04 6.19
C GLY A 116 -16.57 1.86 5.36
N SER A 117 -15.26 1.60 5.32
CA SER A 117 -14.72 0.44 4.59
C SER A 117 -13.38 -0.05 5.14
N TRP A 118 -13.06 -1.29 4.80
CA TRP A 118 -11.71 -1.82 4.88
C TRP A 118 -11.07 -1.78 3.50
N THR A 119 -9.80 -1.41 3.46
CA THR A 119 -8.98 -1.42 2.25
C THR A 119 -7.83 -2.38 2.45
N ARG A 120 -7.67 -3.29 1.51
CA ARG A 120 -6.53 -4.23 1.47
C ARG A 120 -5.63 -3.89 0.30
N HIS A 121 -4.35 -3.65 0.58
CA HIS A 121 -3.32 -3.44 -0.41
C HIS A 121 -2.40 -4.66 -0.47
N SER A 122 -2.07 -5.11 -1.67
CA SER A 122 -1.09 -6.15 -1.91
C SER A 122 -0.08 -5.65 -2.92
N ILE A 123 1.19 -5.61 -2.55
CA ILE A 123 2.29 -5.07 -3.36
C ILE A 123 3.32 -6.18 -3.56
N GLU A 124 3.68 -6.43 -4.81
CA GLU A 124 4.60 -7.48 -5.21
C GLU A 124 5.52 -6.98 -6.32
N VAL A 125 6.77 -7.42 -6.30
CA VAL A 125 7.70 -7.27 -7.42
C VAL A 125 8.12 -8.66 -7.85
N ALA A 126 7.74 -9.04 -9.06
CA ALA A 126 8.10 -10.30 -9.69
C ALA A 126 8.48 -10.03 -11.16
N ASP A 127 9.56 -10.65 -11.64
CA ASP A 127 10.03 -10.53 -13.03
C ASP A 127 10.16 -9.07 -13.52
N ASP A 128 10.69 -8.18 -12.66
CA ASP A 128 10.82 -6.73 -12.91
C ASP A 128 9.50 -5.98 -13.12
N VAL A 129 8.39 -6.59 -12.75
CA VAL A 129 7.07 -5.96 -12.73
C VAL A 129 6.64 -5.73 -11.29
N LEU A 130 6.26 -4.48 -10.99
CA LEU A 130 5.63 -4.13 -9.71
C LEU A 130 4.12 -4.17 -9.92
N THR A 131 3.44 -5.01 -9.16
CA THR A 131 1.98 -5.09 -9.13
C THR A 131 1.48 -4.56 -7.79
N HIS A 132 0.51 -3.65 -7.84
CA HIS A 132 -0.19 -3.15 -6.66
C HIS A 132 -1.69 -3.35 -6.84
N VAL A 133 -2.27 -4.20 -6.02
CA VAL A 133 -3.71 -4.48 -6.01
C VAL A 133 -4.33 -3.83 -4.78
N THR A 134 -5.42 -3.11 -4.99
CA THR A 134 -6.25 -2.53 -3.93
C THR A 134 -7.65 -3.12 -4.00
N GLU A 135 -8.13 -3.60 -2.88
CA GLU A 135 -9.45 -4.19 -2.73
C GLU A 135 -10.21 -3.49 -1.61
N LEU A 136 -11.53 -3.44 -1.73
CA LEU A 136 -12.43 -2.82 -0.76
C LEU A 136 -13.40 -3.84 -0.17
N ARG A 137 -13.69 -3.67 1.10
CA ARG A 137 -14.75 -4.39 1.82
C ARG A 137 -15.57 -3.39 2.62
N SER A 138 -16.89 -3.40 2.42
CA SER A 138 -17.80 -2.55 3.21
C SER A 138 -17.81 -2.98 4.67
N VAL A 139 -17.82 -2.03 5.58
CA VAL A 139 -18.06 -2.29 7.00
C VAL A 139 -19.57 -2.47 7.17
N GLY A 140 -19.99 -3.62 7.72
CA GLY A 140 -21.39 -3.82 8.14
C GLY A 140 -21.76 -2.80 9.23
N GLN A 141 -23.05 -2.48 9.37
CA GLN A 141 -23.52 -1.49 10.36
C GLN A 141 -23.23 -1.87 11.82
N ASP A 142 -22.78 -3.09 12.08
CA ASP A 142 -22.54 -3.63 13.43
C ASP A 142 -21.03 -3.76 13.81
N ASP A 143 -20.11 -3.41 12.93
CA ASP A 143 -18.67 -3.55 13.21
C ASP A 143 -18.13 -2.38 14.07
N GLY A 144 -18.63 -2.26 15.28
CA GLY A 144 -18.11 -1.37 16.32
C GLY A 144 -16.89 -1.93 17.06
N GLY A 145 -16.07 -2.76 16.43
CA GLY A 145 -14.98 -3.48 17.10
C GLY A 145 -13.63 -3.39 16.41
N ASP A 146 -12.61 -3.66 17.19
CA ASP A 146 -11.20 -3.81 16.80
C ASP A 146 -11.00 -4.76 15.60
N ALA A 147 -9.80 -4.69 15.01
CA ALA A 147 -9.38 -5.54 13.91
C ALA A 147 -9.79 -7.01 14.14
N PRO A 148 -10.33 -7.71 13.12
CA PRO A 148 -10.77 -9.09 13.28
C PRO A 148 -9.59 -9.98 13.69
N GLU A 149 -9.72 -10.64 14.82
CA GLU A 149 -8.87 -11.77 15.14
C GLU A 149 -9.09 -12.86 14.07
N ALA A 150 -8.01 -13.43 13.58
CA ALA A 150 -8.05 -14.51 12.61
C ALA A 150 -8.81 -15.70 13.21
N GLY A 151 -10.05 -15.92 12.81
CA GLY A 151 -10.76 -17.14 13.13
C GLY A 151 -12.18 -17.05 13.64
N THR A 152 -13.06 -16.28 13.01
CA THR A 152 -14.50 -16.48 13.19
C THR A 152 -15.21 -16.52 11.85
N ASP A 153 -15.76 -17.67 11.50
CA ASP A 153 -16.69 -17.91 10.41
C ASP A 153 -18.00 -17.13 10.66
N GLY A 154 -18.04 -15.87 10.30
CA GLY A 154 -19.23 -15.04 10.45
C GLY A 154 -19.32 -14.00 9.35
N ASN A 155 -20.05 -14.31 8.30
CA ASN A 155 -20.71 -13.41 7.32
C ASN A 155 -20.05 -12.06 6.99
N GLU A 156 -18.71 -12.02 6.91
CA GLU A 156 -17.98 -10.86 6.45
C GLU A 156 -18.16 -10.69 4.95
N SER A 157 -18.55 -9.49 4.52
CA SER A 157 -18.60 -9.16 3.10
C SER A 157 -17.23 -9.37 2.46
N PRO A 158 -17.12 -10.08 1.32
CA PRO A 158 -15.83 -10.34 0.71
C PRO A 158 -15.17 -9.06 0.22
N TYR A 159 -13.83 -9.06 0.19
CA TYR A 159 -13.08 -8.02 -0.51
C TYR A 159 -13.41 -8.05 -2.00
N ARG A 160 -13.60 -6.88 -2.59
CA ARG A 160 -13.87 -6.70 -4.02
C ARG A 160 -12.76 -5.90 -4.67
N PRO A 161 -12.35 -6.22 -5.90
CA PRO A 161 -11.36 -5.45 -6.63
C PRO A 161 -11.78 -3.98 -6.75
N PHE A 162 -10.80 -3.08 -6.51
CA PHE A 162 -10.98 -1.64 -6.69
C PHE A 162 -9.99 -1.11 -7.71
N MET A 163 -8.69 -1.28 -7.48
CA MET A 163 -7.64 -0.87 -8.41
C MET A 163 -6.60 -1.97 -8.59
N ARG A 164 -6.04 -2.04 -9.79
CA ARG A 164 -4.86 -2.84 -10.10
C ARG A 164 -3.89 -2.02 -10.93
N SER A 165 -2.70 -1.86 -10.40
CA SER A 165 -1.61 -1.17 -11.07
C SER A 165 -0.52 -2.16 -11.47
N GLU A 166 0.04 -1.96 -12.66
CA GLU A 166 1.21 -2.69 -13.14
C GLU A 166 2.23 -1.68 -13.65
N PHE A 167 3.45 -1.81 -13.15
CA PHE A 167 4.53 -0.88 -13.43
C PHE A 167 5.80 -1.62 -13.81
N HIS A 168 6.60 -0.97 -14.65
CA HIS A 168 7.96 -1.36 -14.99
C HIS A 168 8.93 -0.29 -14.50
N ARG A 169 10.17 -0.66 -14.31
CA ARG A 169 11.21 0.32 -13.94
C ARG A 169 11.35 1.39 -15.03
N ALA A 170 11.40 2.65 -14.58
CA ALA A 170 11.56 3.81 -15.47
C ALA A 170 13.02 4.12 -15.72
#